data_fe6f88bca01579fb2e6b09fc2a9b94ba
#
_entry.id   fe6f88bca01579fb2e6b09fc2a9b94ba
#
_cell.length_a   1.000
_cell.length_b   1.000
_cell.length_c   1.000
_cell.angle_alpha   90.00
_cell.angle_beta   90.00
_cell.angle_gamma   90.00
#
_symmetry.space_group_name_H-M   'P 1'
#
loop_
_entity.id
_entity.type
_entity.pdbx_description
1 polymer ?
#
loop_
_entity_poly.entity_id
_entity_poly.type
_entity_poly.pdbx_seq_one_letter_code
_entity_poly.pdbx_strand_id
1 'polypeptide(L)'
;GMVLDLSPRNLERILYFAQYLVTKVNIEARDKLMELLHNEVVKIQSGDVTEEAGEENNDDLDSAKDDVDEQEEKQDNSIILSEEDKKNKIAEFNLLITDLKNLKLGELLTDQKYKSLRTITIKFQMDIFTAEMGAEAVAKVLANINLDLLRDELQKEIRETSGQRLKKAVKRLRVVEAFRKSGNELASMILEIIPVLPPELRPMVQLDGGRFAASDLNDLYRRVINRNNRLKRLLELHAPEIIVRNEKRMLQESVDALIDNGRRGRPVLGSHNHTLKSLSDLLRGKQGRFRQNLLGKRVDYSARSVIIVGPELKLDQCGLPRKMAIELFKPFVMHQLVIQG
;
A
#
# COMPACT_ATOMS: atom_id res chain seq x y z
N GLY A 1 -9.33 0.41 -5.99
CA GLY A 1 -9.27 1.23 -7.21
C GLY A 1 -10.65 1.47 -7.82
N MET A 2 -11.43 0.42 -8.12
CA MET A 2 -12.73 0.56 -8.79
C MET A 2 -13.77 1.36 -7.99
N VAL A 3 -13.85 1.16 -6.69
CA VAL A 3 -14.80 1.91 -5.83
C VAL A 3 -14.42 3.40 -5.78
N LEU A 4 -13.13 3.69 -5.59
CA LEU A 4 -12.59 5.06 -5.52
C LEU A 4 -12.38 5.73 -6.89
N ASP A 5 -12.70 5.07 -7.97
CA ASP A 5 -12.40 5.51 -9.35
C ASP A 5 -10.92 5.80 -9.62
N LEU A 6 -10.03 5.16 -8.87
CA LEU A 6 -8.58 5.32 -9.03
C LEU A 6 -8.00 4.29 -9.99
N SER A 7 -7.09 4.74 -10.87
CA SER A 7 -6.28 3.84 -11.67
C SER A 7 -5.35 2.99 -10.79
N PRO A 8 -4.97 1.77 -11.22
CA PRO A 8 -4.02 0.95 -10.46
C PRO A 8 -2.71 1.68 -10.13
N ARG A 9 -2.18 2.48 -11.08
CA ARG A 9 -0.97 3.28 -10.87
C ARG A 9 -1.14 4.35 -9.80
N ASN A 10 -2.29 5.02 -9.78
CA ASN A 10 -2.58 6.05 -8.79
C ASN A 10 -2.76 5.44 -7.39
N LEU A 11 -3.45 4.31 -7.31
CA LEU A 11 -3.59 3.57 -6.06
C LEU A 11 -2.22 3.11 -5.52
N GLU A 12 -1.35 2.59 -6.37
CA GLU A 12 0.02 2.26 -5.99
C GLU A 12 0.79 3.46 -5.44
N ARG A 13 0.70 4.64 -6.08
CA ARG A 13 1.38 5.86 -5.59
C ARG A 13 0.95 6.24 -4.19
N ILE A 14 -0.33 6.07 -3.85
CA ILE A 14 -0.82 6.31 -2.48
C ILE A 14 -0.25 5.26 -1.52
N LEU A 15 -0.43 3.96 -1.83
CA LEU A 15 -0.04 2.86 -0.96
C LEU A 15 1.46 2.84 -0.65
N TYR A 16 2.30 3.29 -1.60
CA TYR A 16 3.76 3.35 -1.43
C TYR A 16 4.28 4.74 -1.09
N PHE A 17 3.43 5.59 -0.52
CA PHE A 17 3.81 6.89 0.04
C PHE A 17 4.46 7.85 -0.97
N ALA A 18 4.04 7.80 -2.24
CA ALA A 18 4.53 8.70 -3.29
C ALA A 18 3.60 9.89 -3.53
N GLN A 19 2.32 9.80 -3.18
CA GLN A 19 1.33 10.86 -3.30
C GLN A 19 0.37 10.85 -2.12
N TYR A 20 -0.15 12.03 -1.79
CA TYR A 20 -1.19 12.21 -0.79
C TYR A 20 -2.57 11.96 -1.39
N LEU A 21 -3.45 11.39 -0.58
CA LEU A 21 -4.88 11.24 -0.86
C LEU A 21 -5.65 12.18 0.06
N VAL A 22 -6.51 13.00 -0.51
CA VAL A 22 -7.39 13.89 0.26
C VAL A 22 -8.47 13.06 0.95
N THR A 23 -8.45 13.06 2.29
CA THR A 23 -9.37 12.26 3.12
C THR A 23 -10.54 13.08 3.65
N LYS A 24 -10.39 14.40 3.76
CA LYS A 24 -11.45 15.31 4.22
C LYS A 24 -11.26 16.67 3.55
N VAL A 25 -12.37 17.31 3.18
CA VAL A 25 -12.42 18.68 2.66
C VAL A 25 -13.52 19.43 3.36
N ASN A 26 -13.20 20.64 3.88
CA ASN A 26 -14.15 21.58 4.40
C ASN A 26 -14.48 22.59 3.28
N ILE A 27 -15.64 22.43 2.66
CA ILE A 27 -16.07 23.23 1.51
C ILE A 27 -16.24 24.69 1.89
N GLU A 28 -16.83 24.99 3.07
CA GLU A 28 -17.07 26.35 3.53
C GLU A 28 -15.76 27.12 3.77
N ALA A 29 -14.79 26.48 4.45
CA ALA A 29 -13.48 27.05 4.69
C ALA A 29 -12.69 27.25 3.39
N ARG A 30 -12.80 26.28 2.45
CA ARG A 30 -12.19 26.38 1.13
C ARG A 30 -12.72 27.58 0.34
N ASP A 31 -14.04 27.75 0.29
CA ASP A 31 -14.67 28.81 -0.49
C ASP A 31 -14.34 30.19 0.12
N LYS A 32 -14.32 30.31 1.45
CA LYS A 32 -13.84 31.53 2.15
C LYS A 32 -12.38 31.85 1.82
N LEU A 33 -11.49 30.84 1.81
CA LEU A 33 -10.09 31.09 1.45
C LEU A 33 -9.95 31.52 -0.01
N MET A 34 -10.72 30.95 -0.93
CA MET A 34 -10.71 31.37 -2.34
C MET A 34 -11.12 32.84 -2.48
N GLU A 35 -12.12 33.29 -1.74
CA GLU A 35 -12.54 34.70 -1.72
C GLU A 35 -11.42 35.61 -1.17
N LEU A 36 -10.77 35.22 -0.06
CA LEU A 36 -9.63 35.95 0.51
C LEU A 36 -8.47 36.07 -0.46
N LEU A 37 -8.08 34.96 -1.10
CA LEU A 37 -7.01 34.96 -2.10
C LEU A 37 -7.36 35.80 -3.33
N HIS A 38 -8.63 35.80 -3.74
CA HIS A 38 -9.08 36.65 -4.85
C HIS A 38 -8.99 38.14 -4.49
N ASN A 39 -9.38 38.51 -3.27
CA ASN A 39 -9.24 39.87 -2.77
C ASN A 39 -7.77 40.29 -2.68
N GLU A 40 -6.87 39.40 -2.25
CA GLU A 40 -5.42 39.65 -2.25
C GLU A 40 -4.87 39.90 -3.67
N VAL A 41 -5.30 39.08 -4.64
CA VAL A 41 -4.92 39.28 -6.07
C VAL A 41 -5.38 40.69 -6.55
N VAL A 42 -6.60 41.09 -6.22
CA VAL A 42 -7.14 42.43 -6.59
C VAL A 42 -6.34 43.53 -5.95
N LYS A 43 -5.97 43.43 -4.65
CA LYS A 43 -5.13 44.40 -3.96
C LYS A 43 -3.74 44.55 -4.60
N ILE A 44 -3.11 43.43 -4.98
CA ILE A 44 -1.82 43.46 -5.68
C ILE A 44 -1.94 44.13 -7.05
N GLN A 45 -3.06 43.95 -7.76
CA GLN A 45 -3.31 44.59 -9.04
C GLN A 45 -3.60 46.06 -8.93
N SER A 46 -4.30 46.51 -7.86
CA SER A 46 -4.61 47.92 -7.62
C SER A 46 -3.44 48.76 -7.05
N GLY A 47 -2.34 48.09 -6.66
CA GLY A 47 -1.14 48.79 -6.19
C GLY A 47 -1.12 49.09 -4.69
N ASP A 48 -2.14 48.72 -3.92
CA ASP A 48 -2.26 48.89 -2.48
C ASP A 48 -1.61 47.75 -1.66
N VAL A 49 -0.33 47.51 -1.86
CA VAL A 49 0.37 46.47 -1.09
C VAL A 49 1.40 47.07 -0.16
N THR A 50 1.04 47.19 1.11
CA THR A 50 1.98 47.26 2.22
C THR A 50 2.21 45.84 2.76
N GLU A 51 3.43 45.28 2.67
CA GLU A 51 3.75 44.03 3.34
C GLU A 51 3.81 44.27 4.85
N GLU A 52 2.93 43.61 5.61
CA GLU A 52 3.19 43.39 7.02
C GLU A 52 4.34 42.37 7.11
N ALA A 53 5.49 42.82 7.61
CA ALA A 53 6.64 42.00 7.89
C ALA A 53 6.23 40.90 8.86
N GLY A 54 6.21 39.64 8.37
CA GLY A 54 6.02 38.46 9.22
C GLY A 54 7.19 38.36 10.18
N GLU A 55 6.91 38.37 11.48
CA GLU A 55 7.88 38.06 12.54
C GLU A 55 8.44 36.66 12.29
N GLU A 56 9.70 36.55 11.85
CA GLU A 56 10.49 35.37 11.97
C GLU A 56 10.80 35.10 13.43
N ASN A 57 10.13 34.14 14.05
CA ASN A 57 10.53 33.58 15.32
C ASN A 57 11.86 32.82 15.15
N ASN A 58 12.95 33.50 15.39
CA ASN A 58 14.25 32.93 15.71
C ASN A 58 14.32 32.75 17.24
N ASP A 59 13.81 31.63 17.73
CA ASP A 59 14.25 31.06 19.00
C ASP A 59 15.58 30.36 18.77
N ASP A 60 16.68 31.03 19.15
CA ASP A 60 17.81 30.39 19.83
C ASP A 60 18.93 31.41 20.14
N LEU A 61 19.34 31.35 21.40
CA LEU A 61 20.60 31.78 22.02
C LEU A 61 20.71 33.17 22.71
N ASP A 62 20.53 32.99 24.01
CA ASP A 62 21.17 33.69 25.13
C ASP A 62 22.55 34.30 24.85
N SER A 63 22.72 35.62 25.13
CA SER A 63 23.63 36.10 26.16
C SER A 63 24.02 37.59 25.97
N ALA A 64 23.92 38.28 27.08
CA ALA A 64 24.72 39.46 27.56
C ALA A 64 24.54 40.83 26.91
N LYS A 65 23.82 41.69 27.69
CA LYS A 65 24.12 43.06 28.07
C LYS A 65 25.03 43.92 27.19
N ASP A 66 24.53 45.06 26.72
CA ASP A 66 24.98 46.36 27.24
C ASP A 66 24.08 47.47 26.67
N ASP A 67 23.79 48.43 27.57
CA ASP A 67 22.99 49.62 27.36
C ASP A 67 23.65 50.58 26.37
N VAL A 68 22.93 51.01 25.33
CA VAL A 68 23.14 52.34 24.71
C VAL A 68 21.80 52.81 24.16
N ASP A 69 21.30 53.95 24.70
CA ASP A 69 20.25 54.75 24.16
C ASP A 69 20.58 55.27 22.76
N GLU A 70 19.79 54.87 21.75
CA GLU A 70 19.66 55.65 20.52
C GLU A 70 18.19 55.59 20.04
N GLN A 71 17.62 56.79 19.95
CA GLN A 71 16.35 57.06 19.31
C GLN A 71 16.47 56.71 17.81
N GLU A 72 15.93 55.60 17.38
CA GLU A 72 15.74 55.33 15.95
C GLU A 72 14.31 55.66 15.54
N GLU A 73 14.23 56.60 14.64
CA GLU A 73 13.06 56.95 13.83
C GLU A 73 12.56 55.68 13.11
N LYS A 74 11.29 55.35 13.29
CA LYS A 74 10.60 54.32 12.50
C LYS A 74 10.55 54.80 11.04
N GLN A 75 11.53 54.41 10.26
CA GLN A 75 11.43 54.42 8.80
C GLN A 75 10.48 53.33 8.37
N ASP A 76 9.35 53.75 7.83
CA ASP A 76 8.40 52.92 7.11
C ASP A 76 9.10 52.34 5.86
N ASN A 77 9.71 51.17 6.00
CA ASN A 77 10.26 50.40 4.88
C ASN A 77 9.13 49.68 4.12
N SER A 78 8.32 50.44 3.42
CA SER A 78 7.43 49.88 2.39
C SER A 78 8.28 49.43 1.19
N ILE A 79 8.61 48.17 1.14
CA ILE A 79 9.30 47.57 -0.02
C ILE A 79 8.32 47.56 -1.18
N ILE A 80 8.49 48.47 -2.13
CA ILE A 80 7.73 48.50 -3.38
C ILE A 80 8.18 47.26 -4.20
N LEU A 81 7.32 46.24 -4.28
CA LEU A 81 7.54 45.04 -5.08
C LEU A 81 7.80 45.45 -6.54
N SER A 82 8.81 44.82 -7.16
CA SER A 82 9.07 45.02 -8.59
C SER A 82 7.87 44.48 -9.43
N GLU A 83 7.67 45.03 -10.62
CA GLU A 83 6.57 44.60 -11.49
C GLU A 83 6.66 43.11 -11.85
N GLU A 84 7.85 42.54 -11.89
CA GLU A 84 8.08 41.10 -12.12
C GLU A 84 7.65 40.27 -10.89
N ASP A 85 7.95 40.76 -9.67
CA ASP A 85 7.55 40.09 -8.44
C ASP A 85 6.03 40.10 -8.26
N LYS A 86 5.37 41.21 -8.59
CA LYS A 86 3.90 41.32 -8.60
C LYS A 86 3.27 40.29 -9.57
N LYS A 87 3.79 40.17 -10.80
CA LYS A 87 3.31 39.19 -11.77
C LYS A 87 3.50 37.76 -11.30
N ASN A 88 4.66 37.46 -10.69
CA ASN A 88 4.96 36.13 -10.17
C ASN A 88 4.03 35.75 -8.99
N LYS A 89 3.81 36.67 -8.03
CA LYS A 89 2.86 36.45 -6.91
C LYS A 89 1.42 36.28 -7.41
N ILE A 90 0.97 37.04 -8.39
CA ILE A 90 -0.37 36.91 -8.99
C ILE A 90 -0.51 35.54 -9.67
N ALA A 91 0.51 35.10 -10.40
CA ALA A 91 0.52 33.80 -11.06
C ALA A 91 0.45 32.64 -10.03
N GLU A 92 1.19 32.76 -8.93
CA GLU A 92 1.18 31.80 -7.82
C GLU A 92 -0.20 31.74 -7.16
N PHE A 93 -0.81 32.86 -6.80
CA PHE A 93 -2.15 32.88 -6.21
C PHE A 93 -3.22 32.31 -7.15
N ASN A 94 -3.16 32.62 -8.45
CA ASN A 94 -4.08 32.08 -9.43
C ASN A 94 -3.95 30.54 -9.57
N LEU A 95 -2.71 30.03 -9.52
CA LEU A 95 -2.46 28.59 -9.49
C LEU A 95 -3.08 27.94 -8.25
N LEU A 96 -2.91 28.57 -7.09
CA LEU A 96 -3.45 28.10 -5.82
C LEU A 96 -4.98 28.13 -5.78
N ILE A 97 -5.61 29.19 -6.30
CA ILE A 97 -7.08 29.25 -6.45
C ILE A 97 -7.56 28.12 -7.36
N THR A 98 -6.85 27.83 -8.42
CA THR A 98 -7.17 26.71 -9.32
C THR A 98 -7.02 25.36 -8.63
N ASP A 99 -5.96 25.17 -7.85
CA ASP A 99 -5.73 23.94 -7.08
C ASP A 99 -6.77 23.77 -5.96
N LEU A 100 -7.15 24.83 -5.26
CA LEU A 100 -8.24 24.81 -4.26
C LEU A 100 -9.60 24.49 -4.90
N LYS A 101 -9.90 25.07 -6.06
CA LYS A 101 -11.16 24.80 -6.78
C LYS A 101 -11.28 23.33 -7.22
N ASN A 102 -10.17 22.72 -7.57
CA ASN A 102 -10.11 21.32 -7.98
C ASN A 102 -10.07 20.36 -6.78
N LEU A 103 -9.85 20.85 -5.56
CA LEU A 103 -9.69 20.04 -4.37
C LEU A 103 -11.00 19.32 -4.02
N LYS A 104 -10.99 17.99 -4.16
CA LYS A 104 -12.13 17.10 -3.89
C LYS A 104 -11.71 15.91 -3.03
N LEU A 105 -12.68 15.32 -2.34
CA LEU A 105 -12.47 14.07 -1.63
C LEU A 105 -11.95 12.99 -2.59
N GLY A 106 -10.89 12.29 -2.21
CA GLY A 106 -10.28 11.26 -3.05
C GLY A 106 -9.32 11.77 -4.13
N GLU A 107 -9.04 13.07 -4.18
CA GLU A 107 -8.05 13.64 -5.10
C GLU A 107 -6.62 13.32 -4.66
N LEU A 108 -5.73 13.25 -5.65
CA LEU A 108 -4.31 12.96 -5.46
C LEU A 108 -3.50 14.23 -5.51
N LEU A 109 -2.76 14.48 -4.46
CA LEU A 109 -1.84 15.61 -4.38
C LEU A 109 -0.39 15.14 -4.48
N THR A 110 0.40 15.84 -5.28
CA THR A 110 1.86 15.70 -5.26
C THR A 110 2.43 16.35 -4.02
N ASP A 111 3.65 15.99 -3.63
CA ASP A 111 4.33 16.56 -2.45
C ASP A 111 4.45 18.11 -2.53
N GLN A 112 4.71 18.63 -3.74
CA GLN A 112 4.77 20.08 -3.98
C GLN A 112 3.41 20.74 -3.76
N LYS A 113 2.35 20.25 -4.39
CA LYS A 113 0.98 20.79 -4.21
C LYS A 113 0.50 20.72 -2.77
N TYR A 114 0.79 19.60 -2.10
CA TYR A 114 0.45 19.45 -0.68
C TYR A 114 1.14 20.51 0.19
N LYS A 115 2.45 20.74 -0.02
CA LYS A 115 3.20 21.76 0.72
C LYS A 115 2.68 23.17 0.44
N SER A 116 2.46 23.53 -0.82
CA SER A 116 1.92 24.84 -1.19
C SER A 116 0.55 25.10 -0.54
N LEU A 117 -0.37 24.14 -0.65
CA LEU A 117 -1.69 24.25 -0.03
C LEU A 117 -1.61 24.32 1.50
N ARG A 118 -0.73 23.51 2.12
CA ARG A 118 -0.55 23.49 3.57
C ARG A 118 0.04 24.82 4.10
N THR A 119 1.04 25.37 3.43
CA THR A 119 1.62 26.67 3.79
C THR A 119 0.56 27.76 3.85
N ILE A 120 -0.32 27.82 2.85
CA ILE A 120 -1.41 28.78 2.80
C ILE A 120 -2.46 28.50 3.89
N THR A 121 -2.81 27.23 4.09
CA THR A 121 -3.74 26.83 5.16
C THR A 121 -3.25 27.29 6.52
N ILE A 122 -1.95 27.18 6.78
CA ILE A 122 -1.31 27.64 8.02
C ILE A 122 -1.29 29.18 8.06
N LYS A 123 -0.91 29.86 6.98
CA LYS A 123 -0.87 31.34 6.91
C LYS A 123 -2.21 31.99 7.25
N PHE A 124 -3.31 31.41 6.76
CA PHE A 124 -4.66 31.90 7.02
C PHE A 124 -5.35 31.22 8.22
N GLN A 125 -4.67 30.34 8.96
CA GLN A 125 -5.18 29.61 10.13
C GLN A 125 -6.52 28.91 9.86
N MET A 126 -6.71 28.40 8.66
CA MET A 126 -7.95 27.72 8.23
C MET A 126 -7.73 26.24 8.02
N ASP A 127 -8.57 25.41 8.63
CA ASP A 127 -8.52 23.94 8.45
C ASP A 127 -9.39 23.55 7.25
N ILE A 128 -8.80 23.52 6.04
CA ILE A 128 -9.50 23.36 4.77
C ILE A 128 -9.57 21.91 4.34
N PHE A 129 -8.47 21.17 4.52
CA PHE A 129 -8.39 19.80 4.08
C PHE A 129 -7.45 18.97 4.93
N THR A 130 -7.71 17.67 4.95
CA THR A 130 -6.80 16.66 5.48
C THR A 130 -6.39 15.74 4.35
N ALA A 131 -5.10 15.56 4.15
CA ALA A 131 -4.57 14.62 3.18
C ALA A 131 -3.51 13.73 3.82
N GLU A 132 -3.61 12.45 3.56
CA GLU A 132 -2.77 11.42 4.15
C GLU A 132 -2.22 10.48 3.08
N MET A 133 -1.24 9.66 3.45
CA MET A 133 -0.63 8.66 2.56
C MET A 133 -0.83 7.25 3.08
N GLY A 134 -0.66 6.27 2.20
CA GLY A 134 -0.67 4.85 2.56
C GLY A 134 -2.06 4.22 2.60
N ALA A 135 -2.11 2.99 3.09
CA ALA A 135 -3.35 2.21 3.18
C ALA A 135 -4.34 2.82 4.17
N GLU A 136 -3.86 3.49 5.22
CA GLU A 136 -4.70 4.17 6.22
C GLU A 136 -5.56 5.28 5.59
N ALA A 137 -4.96 6.10 4.72
CA ALA A 137 -5.70 7.12 3.97
C ALA A 137 -6.82 6.51 3.11
N VAL A 138 -6.51 5.41 2.44
CA VAL A 138 -7.49 4.67 1.63
C VAL A 138 -8.61 4.10 2.50
N ALA A 139 -8.30 3.56 3.69
CA ALA A 139 -9.28 3.05 4.64
C ALA A 139 -10.26 4.14 5.08
N LYS A 140 -9.74 5.32 5.46
CA LYS A 140 -10.57 6.48 5.87
C LYS A 140 -11.52 6.94 4.77
N VAL A 141 -11.04 7.02 3.53
CA VAL A 141 -11.91 7.39 2.40
C VAL A 141 -12.96 6.31 2.12
N LEU A 142 -12.59 5.02 2.19
CA LEU A 142 -13.52 3.91 1.98
C LEU A 142 -14.61 3.84 3.05
N ALA A 143 -14.28 4.14 4.31
CA ALA A 143 -15.24 4.16 5.42
C ALA A 143 -16.31 5.26 5.25
N ASN A 144 -15.97 6.37 4.60
CA ASN A 144 -16.88 7.50 4.38
C ASN A 144 -17.76 7.36 3.12
N ILE A 145 -17.58 6.31 2.31
CA ILE A 145 -18.37 6.10 1.09
C ILE A 145 -19.73 5.47 1.41
N ASN A 146 -20.79 6.15 1.01
CA ASN A 146 -22.13 5.58 1.03
C ASN A 146 -22.37 4.79 -0.27
N LEU A 147 -22.56 3.46 -0.13
CA LEU A 147 -22.74 2.55 -1.26
C LEU A 147 -24.05 2.80 -2.03
N ASP A 148 -25.10 3.25 -1.35
CA ASP A 148 -26.39 3.52 -2.00
C ASP A 148 -26.34 4.76 -2.88
N LEU A 149 -25.74 5.84 -2.39
CA LEU A 149 -25.53 7.06 -3.18
C LEU A 149 -24.60 6.78 -4.38
N LEU A 150 -23.50 6.07 -4.16
CA LEU A 150 -22.57 5.71 -5.24
C LEU A 150 -23.25 4.83 -6.30
N ARG A 151 -24.13 3.92 -5.91
CA ARG A 151 -24.93 3.12 -6.85
C ARG A 151 -25.80 4.02 -7.73
N ASP A 152 -26.53 4.95 -7.12
CA ASP A 152 -27.47 5.81 -7.83
C ASP A 152 -26.75 6.76 -8.81
N GLU A 153 -25.59 7.27 -8.41
CA GLU A 153 -24.70 8.05 -9.28
C GLU A 153 -24.23 7.22 -10.48
N LEU A 154 -23.74 6.00 -10.25
CA LEU A 154 -23.28 5.12 -11.31
C LEU A 154 -24.40 4.68 -12.25
N GLN A 155 -25.63 4.51 -11.74
CA GLN A 155 -26.79 4.22 -12.58
C GLN A 155 -27.17 5.41 -13.48
N LYS A 156 -27.05 6.64 -12.99
CA LYS A 156 -27.20 7.85 -13.82
C LYS A 156 -26.10 7.94 -14.88
N GLU A 157 -24.83 7.75 -14.48
CA GLU A 157 -23.70 7.75 -15.41
C GLU A 157 -23.88 6.72 -16.54
N ILE A 158 -24.38 5.53 -16.24
CA ILE A 158 -24.65 4.47 -17.23
C ILE A 158 -25.72 4.91 -18.24
N ARG A 159 -26.71 5.68 -17.83
CA ARG A 159 -27.79 6.16 -18.73
C ARG A 159 -27.31 7.31 -19.62
N GLU A 160 -26.37 8.13 -19.14
CA GLU A 160 -25.92 9.35 -19.80
C GLU A 160 -24.68 9.14 -20.67
N THR A 161 -23.91 8.04 -20.45
CA THR A 161 -22.63 7.82 -21.11
C THR A 161 -22.65 6.65 -22.10
N SER A 162 -21.70 6.65 -23.06
CA SER A 162 -21.53 5.59 -24.05
C SER A 162 -20.06 5.15 -24.16
N GLY A 163 -19.81 4.06 -24.87
CA GLY A 163 -18.48 3.58 -25.20
C GLY A 163 -17.63 3.10 -24.02
N GLN A 164 -16.43 3.60 -23.86
CA GLN A 164 -15.48 3.19 -22.83
C GLN A 164 -15.91 3.61 -21.41
N ARG A 165 -16.53 4.77 -21.28
CA ARG A 165 -17.06 5.27 -20.00
C ARG A 165 -18.16 4.36 -19.47
N LEU A 166 -19.12 4.02 -20.32
CA LEU A 166 -20.18 3.06 -20.00
C LEU A 166 -19.60 1.73 -19.50
N LYS A 167 -18.62 1.15 -20.21
CA LYS A 167 -17.99 -0.11 -19.79
C LYS A 167 -17.32 0.01 -18.42
N LYS A 168 -16.71 1.14 -18.12
CA LYS A 168 -16.08 1.42 -16.82
C LYS A 168 -17.12 1.55 -15.72
N ALA A 169 -18.19 2.33 -15.94
CA ALA A 169 -19.27 2.53 -15.00
C ALA A 169 -20.00 1.20 -14.67
N VAL A 170 -20.29 0.35 -15.68
CA VAL A 170 -20.88 -0.97 -15.47
C VAL A 170 -19.99 -1.88 -14.62
N LYS A 171 -18.67 -1.89 -14.85
CA LYS A 171 -17.75 -2.67 -14.02
C LYS A 171 -17.69 -2.17 -12.57
N ARG A 172 -17.71 -0.85 -12.35
CA ARG A 172 -17.77 -0.23 -11.04
C ARG A 172 -19.08 -0.59 -10.32
N LEU A 173 -20.21 -0.42 -11.00
CA LEU A 173 -21.53 -0.75 -10.44
C LEU A 173 -21.60 -2.21 -10.00
N ARG A 174 -21.07 -3.15 -10.78
CA ARG A 174 -21.03 -4.57 -10.40
C ARG A 174 -20.30 -4.80 -9.09
N VAL A 175 -19.18 -4.13 -8.85
CA VAL A 175 -18.43 -4.23 -7.60
C VAL A 175 -19.19 -3.62 -6.43
N VAL A 176 -19.77 -2.43 -6.63
CA VAL A 176 -20.58 -1.74 -5.60
C VAL A 176 -21.80 -2.59 -5.20
N GLU A 177 -22.50 -3.16 -6.18
CA GLU A 177 -23.65 -4.06 -5.93
C GLU A 177 -23.23 -5.35 -5.20
N ALA A 178 -22.05 -5.89 -5.50
CA ALA A 178 -21.55 -7.06 -4.80
C ALA A 178 -21.29 -6.77 -3.32
N PHE A 179 -20.67 -5.62 -3.00
CA PHE A 179 -20.47 -5.19 -1.60
C PHE A 179 -21.81 -4.93 -0.90
N ARG A 180 -22.72 -4.23 -1.55
CA ARG A 180 -24.05 -3.94 -1.01
C ARG A 180 -24.83 -5.21 -0.68
N LYS A 181 -24.83 -6.20 -1.59
CA LYS A 181 -25.52 -7.48 -1.39
C LYS A 181 -24.90 -8.35 -0.33
N SER A 182 -23.57 -8.33 -0.21
CA SER A 182 -22.84 -9.14 0.78
C SER A 182 -22.90 -8.56 2.19
N GLY A 183 -23.22 -7.27 2.35
CA GLY A 183 -23.20 -6.57 3.64
C GLY A 183 -21.78 -6.34 4.19
N ASN A 184 -20.73 -6.60 3.41
CA ASN A 184 -19.36 -6.38 3.83
C ASN A 184 -19.00 -4.90 3.77
N GLU A 185 -18.30 -4.42 4.79
CA GLU A 185 -17.74 -3.08 4.82
C GLU A 185 -16.60 -2.92 3.82
N LEU A 186 -16.54 -1.77 3.14
CA LEU A 186 -15.46 -1.45 2.21
C LEU A 186 -14.09 -1.37 2.90
N ALA A 187 -14.06 -0.89 4.15
CA ALA A 187 -12.84 -0.79 4.94
C ALA A 187 -12.17 -2.17 5.18
N SER A 188 -12.94 -3.25 5.20
CA SER A 188 -12.44 -4.64 5.38
C SER A 188 -11.51 -5.10 4.26
N MET A 189 -11.43 -4.38 3.14
CA MET A 189 -10.43 -4.64 2.09
C MET A 189 -9.00 -4.26 2.53
N ILE A 190 -8.85 -3.54 3.62
CA ILE A 190 -7.56 -3.13 4.17
C ILE A 190 -7.32 -3.92 5.45
N LEU A 191 -6.22 -4.64 5.48
CA LEU A 191 -5.84 -5.47 6.61
C LEU A 191 -5.05 -4.64 7.61
N GLU A 192 -5.53 -4.54 8.85
CA GLU A 192 -4.80 -3.95 9.98
C GLU A 192 -3.98 -5.03 10.71
N ILE A 193 -4.48 -6.25 10.74
CA ILE A 193 -3.86 -7.39 11.40
C ILE A 193 -3.55 -8.46 10.37
N ILE A 194 -2.31 -8.93 10.36
CA ILE A 194 -1.86 -9.99 9.47
C ILE A 194 -1.86 -11.30 10.25
N PRO A 195 -2.60 -12.34 9.80
CA PRO A 195 -2.56 -13.64 10.43
C PRO A 195 -1.21 -14.31 10.21
N VAL A 196 -0.71 -14.96 11.25
CA VAL A 196 0.54 -15.72 11.20
C VAL A 196 0.22 -17.20 11.14
N LEU A 197 0.81 -17.90 10.16
CA LEU A 197 0.65 -19.35 10.03
C LEU A 197 1.22 -20.08 11.25
N PRO A 198 0.56 -21.15 11.72
CA PRO A 198 1.10 -22.02 12.76
C PRO A 198 2.50 -22.57 12.41
N PRO A 199 3.37 -22.82 13.41
CA PRO A 199 4.73 -23.28 13.20
C PRO A 199 4.80 -24.59 12.41
N GLU A 200 3.81 -25.48 12.56
CA GLU A 200 3.74 -26.77 11.87
C GLU A 200 3.64 -26.61 10.34
N LEU A 201 3.02 -25.51 9.87
CA LEU A 201 2.88 -25.21 8.44
C LEU A 201 4.10 -24.46 7.86
N ARG A 202 5.01 -24.00 8.72
CA ARG A 202 6.28 -23.35 8.35
C ARG A 202 7.46 -23.89 9.17
N PRO A 203 7.73 -25.20 9.07
CA PRO A 203 8.65 -25.87 9.98
C PRO A 203 10.08 -25.37 9.84
N MET A 204 10.81 -25.49 10.96
CA MET A 204 12.25 -25.33 11.02
C MET A 204 12.84 -26.63 11.54
N VAL A 205 13.57 -27.35 10.69
CA VAL A 205 14.11 -28.68 10.97
C VAL A 205 15.62 -28.62 11.08
N GLN A 206 16.17 -29.20 12.14
CA GLN A 206 17.60 -29.35 12.29
C GLN A 206 18.11 -30.50 11.40
N LEU A 207 19.11 -30.21 10.58
CA LEU A 207 19.81 -31.20 9.75
C LEU A 207 21.04 -31.71 10.49
N ASP A 208 21.54 -32.86 10.03
CA ASP A 208 22.81 -33.40 10.49
C ASP A 208 23.93 -32.36 10.30
N GLY A 209 24.78 -32.18 11.34
CA GLY A 209 25.83 -31.15 11.32
C GLY A 209 25.40 -29.77 11.86
N GLY A 210 24.28 -29.67 12.60
CA GLY A 210 23.88 -28.47 13.33
C GLY A 210 23.29 -27.34 12.44
N ARG A 211 23.07 -27.62 11.16
CA ARG A 211 22.41 -26.69 10.23
C ARG A 211 20.89 -26.82 10.33
N PHE A 212 20.19 -25.69 10.10
CA PHE A 212 18.72 -25.66 10.10
C PHE A 212 18.20 -25.48 8.67
N ALA A 213 17.26 -26.31 8.27
CA ALA A 213 16.42 -26.06 7.11
C ALA A 213 15.13 -25.37 7.57
N ALA A 214 14.90 -24.16 7.12
CA ALA A 214 13.73 -23.37 7.46
C ALA A 214 12.89 -23.11 6.21
N SER A 215 11.56 -23.03 6.40
CA SER A 215 10.66 -22.54 5.34
C SER A 215 10.97 -21.08 4.99
N ASP A 216 10.88 -20.73 3.71
CA ASP A 216 11.04 -19.36 3.21
C ASP A 216 10.08 -18.38 3.87
N LEU A 217 8.90 -18.83 4.30
CA LEU A 217 7.92 -18.02 5.03
C LEU A 217 8.48 -17.48 6.34
N ASN A 218 9.35 -18.22 7.03
CA ASN A 218 9.95 -17.75 8.28
C ASN A 218 10.82 -16.50 8.04
N ASP A 219 11.55 -16.43 6.92
CA ASP A 219 12.34 -15.25 6.56
C ASP A 219 11.46 -14.07 6.17
N LEU A 220 10.38 -14.31 5.42
CA LEU A 220 9.42 -13.27 5.06
C LEU A 220 8.69 -12.70 6.30
N TYR A 221 8.22 -13.54 7.23
CA TYR A 221 7.63 -13.07 8.49
C TYR A 221 8.64 -12.28 9.34
N ARG A 222 9.88 -12.78 9.44
CA ARG A 222 10.95 -12.09 10.17
C ARG A 222 11.20 -10.67 9.62
N ARG A 223 11.18 -10.51 8.29
CA ARG A 223 11.32 -9.20 7.64
C ARG A 223 10.19 -8.25 8.02
N VAL A 224 8.93 -8.73 8.00
CA VAL A 224 7.77 -7.94 8.41
C VAL A 224 7.89 -7.51 9.88
N ILE A 225 8.21 -8.44 10.77
CA ILE A 225 8.33 -8.17 12.22
C ILE A 225 9.46 -7.16 12.49
N ASN A 226 10.63 -7.34 11.88
CA ASN A 226 11.76 -6.43 12.06
C ASN A 226 11.44 -5.01 11.56
N ARG A 227 10.78 -4.86 10.41
CA ARG A 227 10.33 -3.56 9.90
C ARG A 227 9.29 -2.91 10.82
N ASN A 228 8.32 -3.69 11.29
CA ASN A 228 7.32 -3.20 12.22
C ASN A 228 7.92 -2.71 13.55
N ASN A 229 8.85 -3.48 14.12
CA ASN A 229 9.54 -3.10 15.37
C ASN A 229 10.41 -1.85 15.18
N ARG A 230 11.07 -1.73 14.03
CA ARG A 230 11.83 -0.54 13.68
C ARG A 230 10.93 0.69 13.53
N LEU A 231 9.78 0.54 12.84
CA LEU A 231 8.80 1.61 12.71
C LEU A 231 8.28 2.07 14.07
N LYS A 232 7.93 1.14 14.99
CA LYS A 232 7.51 1.48 16.35
C LYS A 232 8.56 2.34 17.06
N ARG A 233 9.81 1.90 17.04
CA ARG A 233 10.93 2.66 17.66
C ARG A 233 11.11 4.05 17.05
N LEU A 234 10.97 4.19 15.72
CA LEU A 234 11.07 5.50 15.06
C LEU A 234 9.92 6.44 15.46
N LEU A 235 8.71 5.91 15.65
CA LEU A 235 7.57 6.69 16.14
C LEU A 235 7.74 7.12 17.60
N GLU A 236 8.25 6.24 18.46
CA GLU A 236 8.56 6.54 19.88
C GLU A 236 9.65 7.62 20.02
N LEU A 237 10.63 7.62 19.11
CA LEU A 237 11.73 8.60 19.07
C LEU A 237 11.36 9.91 18.35
N HIS A 238 10.11 10.08 17.92
CA HIS A 238 9.66 11.23 17.14
C HIS A 238 10.58 11.56 15.96
N ALA A 239 11.04 10.54 15.23
CA ALA A 239 11.93 10.68 14.09
C ALA A 239 11.33 11.54 12.98
N PRO A 240 12.13 12.23 12.15
CA PRO A 240 11.66 13.04 11.05
C PRO A 240 10.68 12.30 10.13
N GLU A 241 9.62 12.98 9.68
CA GLU A 241 8.53 12.40 8.88
C GLU A 241 9.03 11.65 7.64
N ILE A 242 10.08 12.14 7.00
CA ILE A 242 10.68 11.50 5.80
C ILE A 242 11.17 10.09 6.12
N ILE A 243 11.81 9.89 7.29
CA ILE A 243 12.34 8.59 7.72
C ILE A 243 11.19 7.64 8.07
N VAL A 244 10.20 8.13 8.82
CA VAL A 244 8.98 7.38 9.18
C VAL A 244 8.23 6.94 7.92
N ARG A 245 8.03 7.84 6.96
CA ARG A 245 7.39 7.58 5.68
C ARG A 245 8.11 6.50 4.87
N ASN A 246 9.43 6.55 4.84
CA ASN A 246 10.24 5.54 4.15
C ASN A 246 10.13 4.16 4.82
N GLU A 247 10.14 4.10 6.16
CA GLU A 247 10.00 2.83 6.88
C GLU A 247 8.58 2.25 6.74
N LYS A 248 7.52 3.08 6.75
CA LYS A 248 6.15 2.67 6.42
C LYS A 248 6.06 2.05 5.02
N ARG A 249 6.72 2.65 4.03
CA ARG A 249 6.81 2.10 2.66
C ARG A 249 7.51 0.75 2.64
N MET A 250 8.64 0.61 3.34
CA MET A 250 9.38 -0.65 3.42
C MET A 250 8.60 -1.75 4.15
N LEU A 251 7.77 -1.38 5.15
CA LEU A 251 6.87 -2.31 5.82
C LEU A 251 5.80 -2.83 4.84
N GLN A 252 5.17 -1.93 4.06
CA GLN A 252 4.22 -2.30 3.02
C GLN A 252 4.84 -3.25 1.99
N GLU A 253 6.05 -2.96 1.52
CA GLU A 253 6.80 -3.83 0.59
C GLU A 253 7.08 -5.22 1.19
N SER A 254 7.38 -5.29 2.48
CA SER A 254 7.62 -6.56 3.18
C SER A 254 6.35 -7.41 3.28
N VAL A 255 5.20 -6.78 3.52
CA VAL A 255 3.89 -7.44 3.56
C VAL A 255 3.49 -7.93 2.17
N ASP A 256 3.71 -7.12 1.15
CA ASP A 256 3.42 -7.49 -0.24
C ASP A 256 4.27 -8.69 -0.67
N ALA A 257 5.55 -8.73 -0.29
CA ALA A 257 6.43 -9.87 -0.55
C ALA A 257 5.98 -11.14 0.19
N LEU A 258 5.44 -11.02 1.40
CA LEU A 258 4.88 -12.17 2.13
C LEU A 258 3.67 -12.77 1.40
N ILE A 259 2.79 -11.94 0.85
CA ILE A 259 1.57 -12.37 0.16
C ILE A 259 1.89 -12.88 -1.25
N ASP A 260 2.62 -12.12 -2.06
CA ASP A 260 2.94 -12.45 -3.46
C ASP A 260 4.29 -11.85 -3.89
N ASN A 261 5.37 -12.58 -3.61
CA ASN A 261 6.73 -12.13 -3.90
C ASN A 261 7.00 -12.04 -5.40
N GLY A 262 7.46 -10.88 -5.86
CA GLY A 262 7.77 -10.62 -7.27
C GLY A 262 6.59 -10.10 -8.10
N ARG A 263 5.41 -9.93 -7.51
CA ARG A 263 4.29 -9.28 -8.19
C ARG A 263 4.60 -7.83 -8.53
N ARG A 264 5.39 -7.15 -7.70
CA ARG A 264 5.82 -5.79 -7.88
C ARG A 264 7.33 -5.66 -7.70
N GLY A 265 7.98 -5.11 -8.71
CA GLY A 265 9.41 -4.86 -8.66
C GLY A 265 10.27 -6.13 -8.65
N ARG A 266 11.45 -6.03 -8.08
CA ARG A 266 12.36 -7.18 -7.96
C ARG A 266 11.92 -8.08 -6.82
N PRO A 267 11.86 -9.41 -7.03
CA PRO A 267 11.50 -10.33 -5.96
C PRO A 267 12.56 -10.30 -4.85
N VAL A 268 12.09 -10.54 -3.64
CA VAL A 268 12.97 -10.71 -2.47
C VAL A 268 13.71 -12.04 -2.61
N LEU A 269 15.02 -11.98 -2.47
CA LEU A 269 15.92 -13.12 -2.60
C LEU A 269 16.38 -13.62 -1.22
N GLY A 270 16.59 -14.92 -1.13
CA GLY A 270 17.23 -15.58 0.01
C GLY A 270 18.76 -15.59 -0.09
N SER A 271 19.44 -16.34 0.80
CA SER A 271 20.89 -16.47 0.92
C SER A 271 21.38 -17.09 -0.33
N HIS A 272 21.34 -17.52 -1.22
CA HIS A 272 21.86 -18.10 -2.47
C HIS A 272 21.22 -17.52 -3.73
N ASN A 273 20.75 -16.27 -3.67
CA ASN A 273 20.08 -15.59 -4.78
C ASN A 273 18.86 -16.31 -5.35
N HIS A 274 18.27 -17.26 -4.61
CA HIS A 274 16.99 -17.86 -4.99
C HIS A 274 15.83 -16.98 -4.52
N THR A 275 14.77 -16.96 -5.31
CA THR A 275 13.54 -16.22 -4.95
C THR A 275 12.82 -16.93 -3.82
N LEU A 276 12.51 -16.21 -2.74
CA LEU A 276 11.75 -16.75 -1.62
C LEU A 276 10.31 -17.04 -2.04
N LYS A 277 9.79 -18.22 -1.67
CA LYS A 277 8.40 -18.62 -1.94
C LYS A 277 7.44 -17.91 -1.00
N SER A 278 6.53 -17.13 -1.59
CA SER A 278 5.45 -16.42 -0.88
C SER A 278 4.24 -17.33 -0.60
N LEU A 279 3.27 -16.81 0.17
CA LEU A 279 2.00 -17.51 0.42
C LEU A 279 1.28 -17.85 -0.89
N SER A 280 1.28 -16.96 -1.86
CA SER A 280 0.68 -17.16 -3.18
C SER A 280 1.38 -18.29 -3.95
N ASP A 281 2.70 -18.38 -3.88
CA ASP A 281 3.50 -19.40 -4.56
C ASP A 281 3.30 -20.80 -3.98
N LEU A 282 2.94 -20.89 -2.68
CA LEU A 282 2.56 -22.16 -2.06
C LEU A 282 1.26 -22.75 -2.63
N LEU A 283 0.39 -21.93 -3.19
CA LEU A 283 -0.91 -22.34 -3.69
C LEU A 283 -0.92 -22.57 -5.20
N ARG A 284 -0.25 -21.72 -5.98
CA ARG A 284 -0.30 -21.73 -7.45
C ARG A 284 0.90 -22.44 -8.10
N GLY A 285 0.74 -22.72 -9.37
CA GLY A 285 1.77 -23.36 -10.21
C GLY A 285 1.83 -24.87 -10.07
N LYS A 286 2.81 -25.49 -10.76
CA LYS A 286 2.98 -26.95 -10.81
C LYS A 286 3.33 -27.56 -9.45
N GLN A 287 4.09 -26.82 -8.65
CA GLN A 287 4.54 -27.21 -7.31
C GLN A 287 3.64 -26.63 -6.19
N GLY A 288 2.53 -25.99 -6.56
CA GLY A 288 1.58 -25.46 -5.60
C GLY A 288 0.67 -26.52 -5.02
N ARG A 289 0.05 -26.22 -3.89
CA ARG A 289 -0.81 -27.14 -3.12
C ARG A 289 -1.90 -27.77 -3.96
N PHE A 290 -2.53 -27.02 -4.83
CA PHE A 290 -3.61 -27.53 -5.68
C PHE A 290 -3.13 -28.60 -6.64
N ARG A 291 -2.09 -28.32 -7.43
CA ARG A 291 -1.62 -29.25 -8.48
C ARG A 291 -0.77 -30.37 -7.95
N GLN A 292 0.01 -30.17 -6.90
CA GLN A 292 0.95 -31.15 -6.39
C GLN A 292 0.35 -32.09 -5.34
N ASN A 293 -0.58 -31.62 -4.51
CA ASN A 293 -1.05 -32.33 -3.34
C ASN A 293 -2.55 -32.62 -3.33
N LEU A 294 -3.39 -31.84 -4.06
CA LEU A 294 -4.83 -32.01 -4.06
C LEU A 294 -5.36 -32.68 -5.32
N LEU A 295 -4.95 -32.27 -6.51
CA LEU A 295 -5.36 -32.91 -7.77
C LEU A 295 -4.68 -34.23 -8.02
N GLY A 296 -3.55 -34.50 -7.38
CA GLY A 296 -2.85 -35.76 -7.45
C GLY A 296 -1.92 -35.92 -6.26
N LYS A 297 -1.85 -37.12 -5.70
CA LYS A 297 -0.98 -37.44 -4.56
C LYS A 297 -0.12 -38.65 -4.93
N ARG A 298 1.06 -38.76 -4.33
CA ARG A 298 1.80 -39.98 -4.28
C ARG A 298 1.06 -40.93 -3.35
N VAL A 299 0.78 -42.14 -3.82
CA VAL A 299 0.08 -43.16 -3.03
C VAL A 299 1.07 -44.20 -2.56
N ASP A 300 0.79 -44.74 -1.36
CA ASP A 300 1.58 -45.86 -0.80
C ASP A 300 1.42 -47.11 -1.60
N TYR A 301 2.32 -48.05 -1.42
CA TYR A 301 2.35 -49.36 -2.13
C TYR A 301 2.45 -49.21 -3.65
N SER A 302 3.10 -48.14 -4.11
CA SER A 302 3.32 -47.83 -5.52
C SER A 302 4.79 -47.82 -5.87
N ALA A 303 5.13 -48.30 -7.06
CA ALA A 303 6.49 -48.27 -7.57
C ALA A 303 6.51 -48.00 -9.07
N ARG A 304 7.66 -47.58 -9.57
CA ARG A 304 7.87 -47.30 -10.97
C ARG A 304 9.23 -47.89 -11.40
N SER A 305 9.24 -48.64 -12.50
CA SER A 305 10.45 -49.20 -13.06
C SER A 305 10.42 -49.18 -14.59
N VAL A 306 11.52 -49.53 -15.19
CA VAL A 306 11.63 -49.71 -16.64
C VAL A 306 10.91 -51.00 -17.06
N ILE A 307 10.15 -50.92 -18.14
CA ILE A 307 9.46 -52.05 -18.74
C ILE A 307 10.40 -52.69 -19.78
N ILE A 308 10.58 -54.01 -19.68
CA ILE A 308 11.37 -54.78 -20.62
C ILE A 308 10.52 -55.91 -21.25
N VAL A 309 10.99 -56.50 -22.32
CA VAL A 309 10.32 -57.64 -22.96
C VAL A 309 10.39 -58.88 -22.07
N GLY A 310 9.34 -59.68 -22.06
CA GLY A 310 9.23 -60.94 -21.34
C GLY A 310 8.65 -62.05 -22.24
N PRO A 311 9.45 -62.63 -23.10
CA PRO A 311 8.95 -63.62 -24.12
C PRO A 311 8.33 -64.87 -23.52
N GLU A 312 8.64 -65.17 -22.25
CA GLU A 312 8.09 -66.33 -21.52
C GLU A 312 6.72 -66.05 -20.87
N LEU A 313 6.28 -64.81 -20.87
CA LEU A 313 5.02 -64.38 -20.24
C LEU A 313 3.87 -64.48 -21.27
N LYS A 314 2.71 -64.93 -20.80
CA LYS A 314 1.46 -64.85 -21.58
C LYS A 314 0.96 -63.39 -21.66
N LEU A 315 0.00 -63.12 -22.56
CA LEU A 315 -0.55 -61.82 -22.79
C LEU A 315 -1.24 -61.24 -21.57
N ASP A 316 -1.73 -62.05 -20.69
CA ASP A 316 -2.40 -61.67 -19.42
C ASP A 316 -1.46 -61.65 -18.20
N GLN A 317 -0.18 -61.90 -18.38
CA GLN A 317 0.82 -62.02 -17.33
C GLN A 317 1.78 -60.83 -17.32
N CYS A 318 2.14 -60.44 -16.12
CA CYS A 318 3.13 -59.41 -15.86
C CYS A 318 4.21 -59.95 -14.89
N GLY A 319 5.46 -59.73 -15.22
CA GLY A 319 6.59 -60.08 -14.34
C GLY A 319 6.96 -58.90 -13.45
N LEU A 320 7.02 -59.13 -12.15
CA LEU A 320 7.42 -58.12 -11.17
C LEU A 320 8.76 -58.50 -10.53
N PRO A 321 9.75 -57.59 -10.41
CA PRO A 321 11.01 -57.88 -9.74
C PRO A 321 10.79 -58.29 -8.28
N ARG A 322 11.39 -59.43 -7.86
CA ARG A 322 11.20 -59.95 -6.51
C ARG A 322 11.51 -58.96 -5.39
N LYS A 323 12.60 -58.19 -5.52
CA LYS A 323 12.98 -57.19 -4.53
C LYS A 323 11.90 -56.07 -4.39
N MET A 324 11.34 -55.62 -5.49
CA MET A 324 10.27 -54.64 -5.52
C MET A 324 8.99 -55.21 -4.90
N ALA A 325 8.63 -56.44 -5.24
CA ALA A 325 7.46 -57.12 -4.68
C ALA A 325 7.57 -57.25 -3.14
N ILE A 326 8.74 -57.66 -2.63
CA ILE A 326 8.97 -57.82 -1.20
C ILE A 326 8.79 -56.51 -0.45
N GLU A 327 9.37 -55.40 -0.96
CA GLU A 327 9.22 -54.08 -0.29
C GLU A 327 7.77 -53.54 -0.35
N LEU A 328 7.08 -53.69 -1.46
CA LEU A 328 5.69 -53.23 -1.60
C LEU A 328 4.71 -54.03 -0.73
N PHE A 329 4.90 -55.35 -0.63
CA PHE A 329 4.00 -56.24 0.12
C PHE A 329 4.49 -56.55 1.55
N LYS A 330 5.60 -56.01 1.99
CA LYS A 330 6.19 -56.28 3.29
C LYS A 330 5.19 -56.14 4.45
N PRO A 331 4.37 -55.11 4.58
CA PRO A 331 3.40 -55.00 5.67
C PRO A 331 2.35 -56.12 5.65
N PHE A 332 1.90 -56.52 4.47
CA PHE A 332 0.91 -57.59 4.30
C PHE A 332 1.51 -58.97 4.66
N VAL A 333 2.75 -59.21 4.26
CA VAL A 333 3.47 -60.46 4.59
C VAL A 333 3.71 -60.54 6.10
N MET A 334 4.16 -59.43 6.71
CA MET A 334 4.35 -59.38 8.16
C MET A 334 3.06 -59.60 8.93
N HIS A 335 1.94 -59.04 8.47
CA HIS A 335 0.63 -59.24 9.09
C HIS A 335 0.21 -60.73 9.02
N GLN A 336 0.38 -61.38 7.87
CA GLN A 336 0.06 -62.80 7.69
C GLN A 336 0.95 -63.71 8.56
N LEU A 337 2.23 -63.41 8.67
CA LEU A 337 3.16 -64.16 9.53
C LEU A 337 2.77 -64.05 11.02
N VAL A 338 2.32 -62.86 11.46
CA VAL A 338 1.84 -62.70 12.87
C VAL A 338 0.55 -63.48 13.14
N ILE A 339 -0.33 -63.61 12.13
CA ILE A 339 -1.57 -64.40 12.30
C ILE A 339 -1.28 -65.89 12.33
N GLN A 340 -0.27 -66.37 11.59
CA GLN A 340 0.07 -67.77 11.50
C GLN A 340 0.94 -68.31 12.68
N GLY A 341 1.43 -67.39 13.56
CA GLY A 341 2.32 -67.69 14.66
C GLY A 341 3.76 -67.69 14.15
#